data_2c208807f1023a1bc17657fa3887668b
#
_entry.id   2c208807f1023a1bc17657fa3887668b
#
_cell.length_a   1.000
_cell.length_b   1.000
_cell.length_c   1.000
_cell.angle_alpha   90.00
_cell.angle_beta   90.00
_cell.angle_gamma   90.00
#
_symmetry.space_group_name_H-M   'P 1'
#
loop_
_entity.id
_entity.type
_entity.pdbx_description
1 polymer ?
#
loop_
_entity_poly.entity_id
_entity_poly.type
_entity_poly.pdbx_seq_one_letter_code
_entity_poly.pdbx_strand_id
1 'polypeptide(L)'
;MNNMKKWIIALLTVALLTALPVLAEETATEAAEATVDQAAIVDTQKLDASYTLALNAIGAEDYETAKEYLNICFAYCDPQSNPTMYADLLLKRACIDVIEEKNDMALLTLDAAIRVQPELADAYLVRTQVYAAQGEVDAAIASLEKYIELTEDTSLYETVAQLNEAKGDIEAAQAAYDKYVEGAGSEVEEAGFQSALYKMQAGKFEEAIEGFEAYAEDETYGAGAAYNIGICKMNLGDYAGAVEAFATCEEKGGDFEGLYYNRGVCALLGEDWAKAAEDFEKSIEGEPYVDDARYNLGICKMQQEQYEEAIAAFTELIGDGEAAEEKADEAETEAEEEKTVNDGAYYYRAVCRAATGDLEGAVADYTVCIEHEYELAQSYYQRAQVYVALGDTENQNSDLQASLKYAG
;
A
#
# COMPACT_ATOMS: atom_id res chain seq x y z
N MET A 1 12.81 1.08 -0.77
CA MET A 1 14.04 1.90 -0.63
C MET A 1 15.13 1.64 -1.69
N ASN A 2 15.42 0.41 -2.12
CA ASN A 2 16.51 0.15 -3.09
C ASN A 2 16.13 0.48 -4.55
N ASN A 3 14.87 0.39 -4.95
CA ASN A 3 14.42 0.74 -6.31
C ASN A 3 14.29 2.25 -6.49
N MET A 4 13.84 2.98 -5.48
CA MET A 4 13.74 4.44 -5.50
C MET A 4 15.12 5.12 -5.66
N LYS A 5 16.18 4.60 -4.99
CA LYS A 5 17.55 5.09 -5.19
C LYS A 5 18.06 4.88 -6.62
N LYS A 6 17.70 3.79 -7.29
CA LYS A 6 18.09 3.54 -8.69
C LYS A 6 17.37 4.45 -9.68
N TRP A 7 16.12 4.80 -9.42
CA TRP A 7 15.34 5.77 -10.22
C TRP A 7 15.90 7.18 -10.08
N ILE A 8 16.27 7.59 -8.86
CA ILE A 8 16.88 8.89 -8.56
C ILE A 8 18.17 9.09 -9.37
N ILE A 9 19.03 8.07 -9.45
CA ILE A 9 20.30 8.13 -10.19
C ILE A 9 20.05 8.22 -11.70
N ALA A 10 19.04 7.54 -12.23
CA ALA A 10 18.72 7.57 -13.66
C ALA A 10 18.20 8.96 -14.13
N LEU A 11 17.37 9.62 -13.31
CA LEU A 11 16.86 10.97 -13.59
C LEU A 11 17.95 12.05 -13.48
N LEU A 12 18.91 11.92 -12.55
CA LEU A 12 20.04 12.84 -12.43
C LEU A 12 20.95 12.84 -13.67
N THR A 13 21.16 11.67 -14.28
CA THR A 13 21.95 11.57 -15.52
C THR A 13 21.25 12.22 -16.71
N VAL A 14 19.93 12.21 -16.77
CA VAL A 14 19.15 12.87 -17.82
C VAL A 14 19.19 14.39 -17.65
N ALA A 15 18.98 14.93 -16.45
CA ALA A 15 19.00 16.36 -16.18
C ALA A 15 20.39 16.99 -16.40
N LEU A 16 21.48 16.22 -16.20
CA LEU A 16 22.84 16.66 -16.49
C LEU A 16 23.16 16.69 -18.00
N LEU A 17 22.56 15.78 -18.79
CA LEU A 17 22.89 15.59 -20.20
C LEU A 17 21.93 16.29 -21.17
N THR A 18 20.70 16.65 -20.79
CA THR A 18 19.65 17.16 -21.67
C THR A 18 19.56 18.68 -21.78
N ALA A 19 20.19 19.43 -20.88
CA ALA A 19 20.27 20.87 -21.03
C ALA A 19 21.29 21.23 -22.12
N LEU A 20 20.90 21.07 -23.39
CA LEU A 20 21.61 21.70 -24.51
C LEU A 20 21.46 23.21 -24.34
N PRO A 21 22.55 23.99 -24.53
CA PRO A 21 22.44 25.44 -24.54
C PRO A 21 21.48 25.84 -25.67
N VAL A 22 20.37 26.50 -25.33
CA VAL A 22 19.62 27.28 -26.30
C VAL A 22 20.53 28.45 -26.63
N LEU A 23 21.47 28.23 -27.55
CA LEU A 23 22.08 29.31 -28.27
C LEU A 23 20.97 29.95 -29.08
N ALA A 24 20.45 31.07 -28.61
CA ALA A 24 19.53 31.89 -29.36
C ALA A 24 20.23 32.18 -30.73
N GLU A 25 19.64 31.65 -31.81
CA GLU A 25 19.85 32.22 -33.15
C GLU A 25 19.28 33.63 -33.11
N GLU A 26 20.11 34.60 -32.70
CA GLU A 26 19.84 36.00 -33.00
C GLU A 26 19.92 36.15 -34.47
N THR A 27 18.76 36.25 -35.11
CA THR A 27 18.63 36.77 -36.48
C THR A 27 19.25 38.15 -36.55
N ALA A 28 20.31 38.22 -37.28
CA ALA A 28 20.98 39.48 -37.64
C ALA A 28 19.96 40.42 -38.30
N THR A 29 19.54 41.46 -37.59
CA THR A 29 18.90 42.64 -38.20
C THR A 29 19.69 43.88 -37.81
N GLU A 30 20.32 44.41 -38.84
CA GLU A 30 20.73 45.81 -39.09
C GLU A 30 21.46 46.61 -37.99
N ALA A 31 22.71 46.80 -38.32
CA ALA A 31 23.61 47.93 -38.06
C ALA A 31 23.02 49.15 -37.29
N ALA A 32 23.35 49.23 -36.02
CA ALA A 32 23.71 50.47 -35.39
C ALA A 32 25.17 50.34 -34.95
N GLU A 33 26.06 51.20 -35.38
CA GLU A 33 27.42 51.34 -34.91
C GLU A 33 27.41 51.71 -33.41
N ALA A 34 27.24 50.73 -32.54
CA ALA A 34 27.62 50.82 -31.17
C ALA A 34 29.10 50.44 -31.09
N THR A 35 29.91 51.23 -30.47
CA THR A 35 31.28 50.89 -30.07
C THR A 35 31.19 49.66 -29.18
N VAL A 36 31.40 48.50 -29.79
CA VAL A 36 31.38 47.22 -29.08
C VAL A 36 32.55 47.27 -28.09
N ASP A 37 32.23 47.21 -26.79
CA ASP A 37 33.22 47.20 -25.76
C ASP A 37 34.03 45.90 -25.89
N GLN A 38 35.31 46.01 -26.28
CA GLN A 38 36.21 44.87 -26.43
C GLN A 38 36.36 44.07 -25.13
N ALA A 39 36.21 44.72 -23.97
CA ALA A 39 36.26 44.05 -22.69
C ALA A 39 35.05 43.13 -22.52
N ALA A 40 33.85 43.59 -22.88
CA ALA A 40 32.62 42.76 -22.78
C ALA A 40 32.69 41.55 -23.72
N ILE A 41 33.27 41.68 -24.93
CA ILE A 41 33.49 40.56 -25.86
C ILE A 41 34.42 39.50 -25.22
N VAL A 42 35.53 39.95 -24.63
CA VAL A 42 36.51 39.05 -24.00
C VAL A 42 35.90 38.33 -22.80
N ASP A 43 35.06 39.00 -22.03
CA ASP A 43 34.39 38.40 -20.86
C ASP A 43 33.34 37.36 -21.31
N THR A 44 32.57 37.64 -22.36
CA THR A 44 31.65 36.67 -22.98
C THR A 44 32.38 35.43 -23.49
N GLN A 45 33.51 35.63 -24.24
CA GLN A 45 34.31 34.50 -24.74
C GLN A 45 34.88 33.62 -23.62
N LYS A 46 35.31 34.25 -22.51
CA LYS A 46 35.79 33.49 -21.33
C LYS A 46 34.68 32.72 -20.67
N LEU A 47 33.50 33.31 -20.53
CA LEU A 47 32.30 32.65 -19.97
C LEU A 47 31.96 31.42 -20.81
N ASP A 48 31.81 31.56 -22.13
CA ASP A 48 31.42 30.46 -23.03
C ASP A 48 32.47 29.34 -23.05
N ALA A 49 33.76 29.70 -23.11
CA ALA A 49 34.82 28.71 -23.08
C ALA A 49 34.86 27.94 -21.75
N SER A 50 34.75 28.66 -20.63
CA SER A 50 34.76 28.03 -19.31
C SER A 50 33.52 27.18 -19.08
N TYR A 51 32.34 27.61 -19.56
CA TYR A 51 31.10 26.83 -19.49
C TYR A 51 31.21 25.51 -20.27
N THR A 52 31.74 25.58 -21.50
CA THR A 52 32.01 24.40 -22.33
C THR A 52 32.97 23.42 -21.64
N LEU A 53 34.05 23.94 -21.00
CA LEU A 53 34.99 23.13 -20.26
C LEU A 53 34.36 22.53 -19.00
N ALA A 54 33.47 23.26 -18.30
CA ALA A 54 32.72 22.74 -17.17
C ALA A 54 31.80 21.57 -17.59
N LEU A 55 31.06 21.72 -18.70
CA LEU A 55 30.22 20.65 -19.21
C LEU A 55 31.01 19.40 -19.63
N ASN A 56 32.16 19.60 -20.27
CA ASN A 56 33.04 18.49 -20.65
C ASN A 56 33.59 17.76 -19.43
N ALA A 57 33.98 18.49 -18.38
CA ALA A 57 34.44 17.92 -17.12
C ALA A 57 33.30 17.15 -16.39
N ILE A 58 32.07 17.70 -16.40
CA ILE A 58 30.86 16.98 -15.89
C ILE A 58 30.66 15.70 -16.69
N GLY A 59 30.71 15.73 -18.02
CA GLY A 59 30.56 14.54 -18.85
C GLY A 59 31.66 13.48 -18.65
N ALA A 60 32.82 13.91 -18.18
CA ALA A 60 33.95 13.04 -17.79
C ALA A 60 33.92 12.61 -16.33
N GLU A 61 32.89 12.99 -15.57
CA GLU A 61 32.76 12.77 -14.12
C GLU A 61 33.91 13.40 -13.29
N ASP A 62 34.63 14.37 -13.84
CA ASP A 62 35.67 15.14 -13.14
C ASP A 62 35.05 16.37 -12.48
N TYR A 63 34.39 16.13 -11.34
CA TYR A 63 33.61 17.16 -10.64
C TYR A 63 34.48 18.25 -10.00
N GLU A 64 35.73 17.95 -9.64
CA GLU A 64 36.64 18.97 -9.13
C GLU A 64 37.01 19.97 -10.22
N THR A 65 37.43 19.51 -11.39
CA THR A 65 37.69 20.36 -12.58
C THR A 65 36.42 21.10 -13.01
N ALA A 66 35.27 20.45 -12.98
CA ALA A 66 34.00 21.09 -13.30
C ALA A 66 33.70 22.28 -12.37
N LYS A 67 33.90 22.12 -11.07
CA LYS A 67 33.71 23.19 -10.08
C LYS A 67 34.67 24.36 -10.29
N GLU A 68 35.92 24.09 -10.67
CA GLU A 68 36.89 25.13 -10.99
C GLU A 68 36.41 25.98 -12.19
N TYR A 69 35.96 25.33 -13.27
CA TYR A 69 35.43 26.06 -14.43
C TYR A 69 34.11 26.78 -14.15
N LEU A 70 33.20 26.18 -13.34
CA LEU A 70 31.98 26.88 -12.90
C LEU A 70 32.31 28.14 -12.05
N ASN A 71 33.34 28.11 -11.22
CA ASN A 71 33.78 29.28 -10.45
C ASN A 71 34.30 30.39 -11.38
N ILE A 72 34.97 30.03 -12.48
CA ILE A 72 35.35 30.98 -13.51
C ILE A 72 34.09 31.57 -14.18
N CYS A 73 33.13 30.73 -14.54
CA CYS A 73 31.86 31.21 -15.13
C CYS A 73 31.15 32.21 -14.19
N PHE A 74 31.04 31.95 -12.91
CA PHE A 74 30.45 32.89 -11.95
C PHE A 74 31.16 34.23 -11.88
N ALA A 75 32.49 34.27 -12.11
CA ALA A 75 33.24 35.52 -12.12
C ALA A 75 32.95 36.41 -13.35
N TYR A 76 32.46 35.82 -14.44
CA TYR A 76 32.14 36.51 -15.69
C TYR A 76 30.64 36.58 -16.03
N CYS A 77 29.78 35.96 -15.21
CA CYS A 77 28.34 35.97 -15.39
C CYS A 77 27.68 36.88 -14.36
N ASP A 78 27.14 37.99 -14.78
CA ASP A 78 26.37 38.86 -13.90
C ASP A 78 24.92 38.43 -13.84
N PRO A 79 24.35 38.14 -12.64
CA PRO A 79 23.00 37.67 -12.49
C PRO A 79 21.91 38.67 -12.90
N GLN A 80 22.24 39.95 -13.02
CA GLN A 80 21.26 40.95 -13.44
C GLN A 80 21.15 41.05 -14.96
N SER A 81 22.28 40.93 -15.66
CA SER A 81 22.33 41.00 -17.11
C SER A 81 22.10 39.65 -17.78
N ASN A 82 22.44 38.54 -17.11
CA ASN A 82 22.25 37.18 -17.64
C ASN A 82 21.69 36.22 -16.59
N PRO A 83 20.46 36.45 -16.12
CA PRO A 83 19.86 35.63 -15.04
C PRO A 83 19.71 34.15 -15.42
N THR A 84 19.39 33.86 -16.69
CA THR A 84 19.19 32.48 -17.15
C THR A 84 20.48 31.67 -17.07
N MET A 85 21.61 32.22 -17.61
CA MET A 85 22.88 31.54 -17.49
C MET A 85 23.34 31.41 -16.05
N TYR A 86 23.13 32.45 -15.24
CA TYR A 86 23.53 32.39 -13.82
C TYR A 86 22.75 31.33 -13.05
N ALA A 87 21.46 31.22 -13.32
CA ALA A 87 20.62 30.17 -12.70
C ALA A 87 21.03 28.76 -13.17
N ASP A 88 21.40 28.59 -14.44
CA ASP A 88 21.91 27.32 -14.96
C ASP A 88 23.25 26.94 -14.32
N LEU A 89 24.15 27.87 -14.13
CA LEU A 89 25.43 27.65 -13.44
C LEU A 89 25.18 27.17 -11.99
N LEU A 90 24.21 27.78 -11.29
CA LEU A 90 23.81 27.36 -9.94
C LEU A 90 23.22 25.94 -9.97
N LEU A 91 22.37 25.63 -10.95
CA LEU A 91 21.81 24.30 -11.11
C LEU A 91 22.91 23.24 -11.30
N LYS A 92 23.86 23.47 -12.23
CA LYS A 92 24.98 22.54 -12.46
C LYS A 92 25.84 22.35 -11.18
N ARG A 93 26.07 23.43 -10.43
CA ARG A 93 26.77 23.35 -9.15
C ARG A 93 26.01 22.52 -8.13
N ALA A 94 24.71 22.74 -8.01
CA ALA A 94 23.85 21.97 -7.11
C ALA A 94 23.82 20.48 -7.47
N CYS A 95 23.75 20.14 -8.78
CA CYS A 95 23.81 18.74 -9.23
C CYS A 95 25.13 18.06 -8.80
N ILE A 96 26.26 18.77 -8.87
CA ILE A 96 27.53 18.23 -8.40
C ILE A 96 27.49 18.04 -6.89
N ASP A 97 26.95 19.01 -6.12
CA ASP A 97 26.82 18.89 -4.67
C ASP A 97 25.91 17.70 -4.27
N VAL A 98 24.86 17.38 -5.06
CA VAL A 98 24.03 16.17 -4.86
C VAL A 98 24.83 14.88 -5.09
N ILE A 99 25.62 14.83 -6.16
CA ILE A 99 26.47 13.66 -6.48
C ILE A 99 27.52 13.43 -5.36
N GLU A 100 28.02 14.51 -4.77
CA GLU A 100 28.96 14.46 -3.65
C GLU A 100 28.27 14.25 -2.28
N GLU A 101 26.96 13.96 -2.27
CA GLU A 101 26.13 13.77 -1.06
C GLU A 101 26.07 14.99 -0.12
N LYS A 102 26.33 16.19 -0.66
CA LYS A 102 26.28 17.48 0.06
C LYS A 102 24.89 18.11 -0.02
N ASN A 103 23.87 17.37 0.42
CA ASN A 103 22.47 17.70 0.23
C ASN A 103 22.08 19.10 0.72
N ASP A 104 22.57 19.54 1.88
CA ASP A 104 22.28 20.87 2.43
C ASP A 104 22.83 21.99 1.54
N MET A 105 24.04 21.81 0.99
CA MET A 105 24.64 22.76 0.08
C MET A 105 23.89 22.79 -1.25
N ALA A 106 23.49 21.63 -1.76
CA ALA A 106 22.68 21.52 -2.96
C ALA A 106 21.35 22.28 -2.82
N LEU A 107 20.63 22.11 -1.70
CA LEU A 107 19.39 22.86 -1.43
C LEU A 107 19.59 24.37 -1.37
N LEU A 108 20.63 24.85 -0.71
CA LEU A 108 20.96 26.29 -0.67
C LEU A 108 21.24 26.85 -2.07
N THR A 109 21.96 26.08 -2.89
CA THR A 109 22.30 26.47 -4.26
C THR A 109 21.08 26.42 -5.18
N LEU A 110 20.20 25.40 -5.04
CA LEU A 110 18.93 25.31 -5.78
C LEU A 110 17.99 26.46 -5.42
N ASP A 111 17.88 26.80 -4.14
CA ASP A 111 17.07 27.95 -3.72
C ASP A 111 17.60 29.27 -4.28
N ALA A 112 18.93 29.40 -4.43
CA ALA A 112 19.51 30.54 -5.12
C ALA A 112 19.18 30.55 -6.60
N ALA A 113 19.23 29.42 -7.29
CA ALA A 113 18.85 29.28 -8.71
C ALA A 113 17.39 29.65 -8.93
N ILE A 114 16.48 29.13 -8.11
CA ILE A 114 15.04 29.41 -8.16
C ILE A 114 14.74 30.90 -7.88
N ARG A 115 15.46 31.53 -6.96
CA ARG A 115 15.31 33.00 -6.72
C ARG A 115 15.71 33.81 -7.94
N VAL A 116 16.74 33.39 -8.67
CA VAL A 116 17.19 34.08 -9.88
C VAL A 116 16.22 33.84 -11.03
N GLN A 117 15.79 32.61 -11.19
CA GLN A 117 14.88 32.19 -12.26
C GLN A 117 13.79 31.25 -11.69
N PRO A 118 12.64 31.79 -11.28
CA PRO A 118 11.55 31.00 -10.68
C PRO A 118 10.93 29.96 -11.62
N GLU A 119 11.13 30.10 -12.93
CA GLU A 119 10.61 29.19 -13.96
C GLU A 119 11.64 28.11 -14.38
N LEU A 120 12.77 27.99 -13.66
CA LEU A 120 13.78 26.94 -13.91
C LEU A 120 13.26 25.60 -13.40
N ALA A 121 12.49 24.91 -14.23
CA ALA A 121 11.83 23.65 -13.87
C ALA A 121 12.82 22.61 -13.30
N ASP A 122 13.95 22.40 -13.97
CA ASP A 122 14.96 21.41 -13.57
C ASP A 122 15.48 21.61 -12.12
N ALA A 123 15.50 22.86 -11.64
CA ALA A 123 15.90 23.13 -10.26
C ALA A 123 14.90 22.54 -9.24
N TYR A 124 13.61 22.56 -9.56
CA TYR A 124 12.59 21.94 -8.74
C TYR A 124 12.66 20.41 -8.80
N LEU A 125 12.96 19.85 -9.97
CA LEU A 125 13.13 18.39 -10.11
C LEU A 125 14.32 17.88 -9.27
N VAL A 126 15.47 18.55 -9.35
CA VAL A 126 16.64 18.21 -8.53
C VAL A 126 16.33 18.40 -7.04
N ARG A 127 15.62 19.46 -6.67
CA ARG A 127 15.20 19.71 -5.28
C ARG A 127 14.28 18.62 -4.75
N THR A 128 13.36 18.11 -5.58
CA THR A 128 12.51 16.96 -5.25
C THR A 128 13.36 15.75 -4.87
N GLN A 129 14.39 15.45 -5.65
CA GLN A 129 15.26 14.30 -5.41
C GLN A 129 16.04 14.43 -4.10
N VAL A 130 16.54 15.63 -3.79
CA VAL A 130 17.27 15.89 -2.55
C VAL A 130 16.34 15.72 -1.33
N TYR A 131 15.14 16.32 -1.35
CA TYR A 131 14.18 16.17 -0.27
C TYR A 131 13.71 14.72 -0.09
N ALA A 132 13.45 14.00 -1.18
CA ALA A 132 13.10 12.58 -1.11
C ALA A 132 14.23 11.72 -0.51
N ALA A 133 15.49 12.03 -0.84
CA ALA A 133 16.65 11.35 -0.26
C ALA A 133 16.83 11.63 1.24
N GLN A 134 16.42 12.80 1.71
CA GLN A 134 16.42 13.19 3.12
C GLN A 134 15.19 12.68 3.91
N GLY A 135 14.18 12.13 3.21
CA GLY A 135 12.92 11.71 3.81
C GLY A 135 11.93 12.87 4.05
N GLU A 136 12.22 14.05 3.53
CA GLU A 136 11.38 15.25 3.61
C GLU A 136 10.29 15.18 2.54
N VAL A 137 9.34 14.25 2.71
CA VAL A 137 8.36 13.87 1.67
C VAL A 137 7.47 15.05 1.25
N ASP A 138 6.98 15.86 2.21
CA ASP A 138 6.13 17.02 1.90
C ASP A 138 6.85 18.06 1.05
N ALA A 139 8.12 18.31 1.34
CA ALA A 139 8.94 19.25 0.56
C ALA A 139 9.27 18.70 -0.83
N ALA A 140 9.45 17.38 -0.95
CA ALA A 140 9.63 16.70 -2.23
C ALA A 140 8.38 16.84 -3.10
N ILE A 141 7.19 16.54 -2.56
CA ILE A 141 5.90 16.69 -3.25
C ILE A 141 5.72 18.13 -3.74
N ALA A 142 5.88 19.12 -2.86
CA ALA A 142 5.72 20.52 -3.22
C ALA A 142 6.67 20.97 -4.34
N SER A 143 7.89 20.43 -4.36
CA SER A 143 8.86 20.71 -5.42
C SER A 143 8.46 20.03 -6.74
N LEU A 144 7.98 18.80 -6.68
CA LEU A 144 7.55 18.04 -7.86
C LEU A 144 6.29 18.63 -8.49
N GLU A 145 5.32 19.06 -7.67
CA GLU A 145 4.12 19.74 -8.17
C GLU A 145 4.47 21.05 -8.88
N LYS A 146 5.48 21.78 -8.38
CA LYS A 146 5.96 23.01 -9.06
C LYS A 146 6.66 22.69 -10.38
N TYR A 147 7.41 21.59 -10.46
CA TYR A 147 7.96 21.11 -11.73
C TYR A 147 6.85 20.80 -12.73
N ILE A 148 5.82 20.04 -12.29
CA ILE A 148 4.66 19.69 -13.13
C ILE A 148 3.93 20.94 -13.63
N GLU A 149 3.71 21.92 -12.73
CA GLU A 149 3.08 23.21 -13.12
C GLU A 149 3.85 23.94 -14.24
N LEU A 150 5.18 23.87 -14.20
CA LEU A 150 6.03 24.57 -15.18
C LEU A 150 6.20 23.81 -16.50
N THR A 151 6.10 22.49 -16.46
CA THR A 151 6.37 21.64 -17.65
C THR A 151 5.11 21.06 -18.26
N GLU A 152 3.99 21.11 -17.55
CA GLU A 152 2.73 20.45 -17.90
C GLU A 152 2.88 18.91 -18.04
N ASP A 153 3.95 18.34 -17.46
CA ASP A 153 4.20 16.89 -17.48
C ASP A 153 3.36 16.18 -16.42
N THR A 154 2.12 15.87 -16.78
CA THR A 154 1.15 15.20 -15.89
C THR A 154 1.54 13.75 -15.56
N SER A 155 2.48 13.13 -16.31
CA SER A 155 2.92 11.76 -16.03
C SER A 155 3.57 11.62 -14.64
N LEU A 156 4.11 12.69 -14.10
CA LEU A 156 4.77 12.72 -12.79
C LEU A 156 3.80 12.75 -11.60
N TYR A 157 2.49 12.91 -11.84
CA TYR A 157 1.49 12.74 -10.78
C TYR A 157 1.44 11.31 -10.24
N GLU A 158 1.85 10.30 -11.02
CA GLU A 158 2.09 8.95 -10.50
C GLU A 158 3.13 8.96 -9.38
N THR A 159 4.24 9.67 -9.57
CA THR A 159 5.27 9.81 -8.52
C THR A 159 4.75 10.59 -7.30
N VAL A 160 3.91 11.61 -7.51
CA VAL A 160 3.26 12.34 -6.41
C VAL A 160 2.36 11.39 -5.61
N ALA A 161 1.61 10.51 -6.29
CA ALA A 161 0.78 9.51 -5.64
C ALA A 161 1.62 8.53 -4.80
N GLN A 162 2.69 7.99 -5.38
CA GLN A 162 3.61 7.08 -4.66
C GLN A 162 4.26 7.73 -3.42
N LEU A 163 4.59 9.02 -3.49
CA LEU A 163 5.14 9.76 -2.35
C LEU A 163 4.10 9.94 -1.24
N ASN A 164 2.85 10.23 -1.59
CA ASN A 164 1.76 10.33 -0.62
C ASN A 164 1.42 8.97 0.00
N GLU A 165 1.42 7.89 -0.78
CA GLU A 165 1.26 6.52 -0.29
C GLU A 165 2.36 6.15 0.72
N ALA A 166 3.62 6.44 0.40
CA ALA A 166 4.75 6.20 1.30
C ALA A 166 4.65 6.99 2.62
N LYS A 167 3.93 8.11 2.62
CA LYS A 167 3.60 8.92 3.81
C LYS A 167 2.40 8.35 4.57
N GLY A 168 1.61 7.47 3.95
CA GLY A 168 0.35 6.95 4.49
C GLY A 168 -0.86 7.86 4.23
N ASP A 169 -0.72 8.86 3.37
CA ASP A 169 -1.80 9.78 2.99
C ASP A 169 -2.51 9.25 1.72
N ILE A 170 -3.36 8.26 1.92
CA ILE A 170 -4.03 7.55 0.83
C ILE A 170 -4.99 8.47 0.06
N GLU A 171 -5.64 9.43 0.73
CA GLU A 171 -6.53 10.38 0.07
C GLU A 171 -5.76 11.30 -0.89
N ALA A 172 -4.60 11.80 -0.47
CA ALA A 172 -3.75 12.61 -1.33
C ALA A 172 -3.11 11.78 -2.45
N ALA A 173 -2.76 10.51 -2.19
CA ALA A 173 -2.28 9.58 -3.20
C ALA A 173 -3.33 9.35 -4.29
N GLN A 174 -4.57 9.07 -3.90
CA GLN A 174 -5.69 8.92 -4.82
C GLN A 174 -5.93 10.17 -5.67
N ALA A 175 -5.96 11.36 -5.03
CA ALA A 175 -6.17 12.61 -5.74
C ALA A 175 -5.05 12.92 -6.76
N ALA A 176 -3.82 12.59 -6.43
CA ALA A 176 -2.68 12.72 -7.37
C ALA A 176 -2.80 11.72 -8.52
N TYR A 177 -3.18 10.49 -8.21
CA TYR A 177 -3.33 9.46 -9.24
C TYR A 177 -4.48 9.76 -10.22
N ASP A 178 -5.59 10.34 -9.74
CA ASP A 178 -6.67 10.79 -10.61
C ASP A 178 -6.19 11.85 -11.62
N LYS A 179 -5.33 12.80 -11.20
CA LYS A 179 -4.70 13.76 -12.11
C LYS A 179 -3.78 13.10 -13.13
N TYR A 180 -3.06 12.04 -12.74
CA TYR A 180 -2.27 11.23 -13.66
C TYR A 180 -3.15 10.59 -14.74
N VAL A 181 -4.26 9.96 -14.35
CA VAL A 181 -5.22 9.32 -15.26
C VAL A 181 -5.85 10.35 -16.20
N GLU A 182 -6.27 11.52 -15.69
CA GLU A 182 -6.80 12.62 -16.50
C GLU A 182 -5.80 13.10 -17.55
N GLY A 183 -4.52 13.19 -17.20
CA GLY A 183 -3.46 13.64 -18.10
C GLY A 183 -3.03 12.58 -19.10
N ALA A 184 -3.02 11.31 -18.71
CA ALA A 184 -2.62 10.19 -19.55
C ALA A 184 -3.67 9.84 -20.64
N GLY A 185 -4.92 10.21 -20.42
CA GLY A 185 -6.04 9.86 -21.30
C GLY A 185 -6.26 8.34 -21.36
N SER A 186 -6.76 7.85 -22.50
CA SER A 186 -7.05 6.41 -22.68
C SER A 186 -5.83 5.55 -23.01
N GLU A 187 -4.62 6.09 -22.97
CA GLU A 187 -3.40 5.39 -23.41
C GLU A 187 -2.80 4.48 -22.32
N VAL A 188 -3.26 4.60 -21.07
CA VAL A 188 -2.73 3.81 -19.94
C VAL A 188 -3.87 3.04 -19.29
N GLU A 189 -4.17 1.84 -19.82
CA GLU A 189 -5.21 0.94 -19.27
C GLU A 189 -4.98 0.61 -17.79
N GLU A 190 -3.72 0.42 -17.38
CA GLU A 190 -3.35 0.14 -16.00
C GLU A 190 -3.68 1.30 -15.02
N ALA A 191 -3.64 2.54 -15.49
CA ALA A 191 -3.79 3.71 -14.64
C ALA A 191 -5.20 3.81 -14.00
N GLY A 192 -6.25 3.51 -14.76
CA GLY A 192 -7.61 3.51 -14.22
C GLY A 192 -7.83 2.41 -13.17
N PHE A 193 -7.24 1.23 -13.37
CA PHE A 193 -7.30 0.14 -12.40
C PHE A 193 -6.61 0.53 -11.09
N GLN A 194 -5.43 1.14 -11.16
CA GLN A 194 -4.71 1.61 -9.99
C GLN A 194 -5.45 2.75 -9.27
N SER A 195 -6.10 3.67 -10.00
CA SER A 195 -6.98 4.68 -9.39
C SER A 195 -8.10 4.04 -8.57
N ALA A 196 -8.73 2.97 -9.10
CA ALA A 196 -9.76 2.22 -8.36
C ALA A 196 -9.20 1.55 -7.10
N LEU A 197 -7.96 1.03 -7.13
CA LEU A 197 -7.29 0.49 -5.94
C LEU A 197 -7.07 1.57 -4.86
N TYR A 198 -6.62 2.76 -5.23
CA TYR A 198 -6.49 3.86 -4.27
C TYR A 198 -7.84 4.30 -3.67
N LYS A 199 -8.91 4.33 -4.48
CA LYS A 199 -10.27 4.60 -3.99
C LYS A 199 -10.71 3.55 -2.98
N MET A 200 -10.45 2.27 -3.25
CA MET A 200 -10.75 1.17 -2.33
C MET A 200 -9.97 1.31 -1.01
N GLN A 201 -8.66 1.60 -1.07
CA GLN A 201 -7.83 1.83 0.12
C GLN A 201 -8.27 3.06 0.93
N ALA A 202 -8.78 4.10 0.26
CA ALA A 202 -9.35 5.29 0.88
C ALA A 202 -10.77 5.06 1.46
N GLY A 203 -11.32 3.84 1.36
CA GLY A 203 -12.65 3.51 1.83
C GLY A 203 -13.79 4.02 0.95
N LYS A 204 -13.49 4.50 -0.27
CA LYS A 204 -14.49 4.96 -1.26
C LYS A 204 -14.96 3.79 -2.11
N PHE A 205 -15.63 2.84 -1.46
CA PHE A 205 -15.93 1.53 -2.06
C PHE A 205 -16.85 1.62 -3.27
N GLU A 206 -17.88 2.48 -3.26
CA GLU A 206 -18.79 2.65 -4.40
C GLU A 206 -18.05 3.20 -5.63
N GLU A 207 -17.19 4.22 -5.44
CA GLU A 207 -16.39 4.79 -6.52
C GLU A 207 -15.32 3.81 -7.04
N ALA A 208 -14.80 2.97 -6.15
CA ALA A 208 -13.85 1.92 -6.52
C ALA A 208 -14.53 0.84 -7.38
N ILE A 209 -15.76 0.42 -7.04
CA ILE A 209 -16.56 -0.52 -7.84
C ILE A 209 -16.76 0.03 -9.25
N GLU A 210 -17.23 1.28 -9.40
CA GLU A 210 -17.38 1.93 -10.70
C GLU A 210 -16.08 1.91 -11.52
N GLY A 211 -14.94 2.15 -10.85
CA GLY A 211 -13.62 2.08 -11.47
C GLY A 211 -13.25 0.67 -11.95
N PHE A 212 -13.48 -0.36 -11.13
CA PHE A 212 -13.20 -1.76 -11.49
C PHE A 212 -14.15 -2.32 -12.54
N GLU A 213 -15.42 -1.90 -12.59
CA GLU A 213 -16.39 -2.33 -13.59
C GLU A 213 -15.95 -2.02 -15.03
N ALA A 214 -15.14 -0.98 -15.24
CA ALA A 214 -14.55 -0.67 -16.54
C ALA A 214 -13.61 -1.78 -17.05
N TYR A 215 -13.09 -2.62 -16.16
CA TYR A 215 -12.17 -3.73 -16.45
C TYR A 215 -12.83 -5.10 -16.40
N ALA A 216 -14.15 -5.16 -16.21
CA ALA A 216 -14.85 -6.43 -16.01
C ALA A 216 -14.64 -7.42 -17.16
N GLU A 217 -14.51 -6.95 -18.41
CA GLU A 217 -14.32 -7.78 -19.60
C GLU A 217 -12.85 -7.82 -20.09
N ASP A 218 -11.93 -7.19 -19.36
CA ASP A 218 -10.51 -7.18 -19.72
C ASP A 218 -9.86 -8.55 -19.46
N GLU A 219 -9.05 -9.03 -20.41
CA GLU A 219 -8.39 -10.35 -20.30
C GLU A 219 -7.32 -10.40 -19.21
N THR A 220 -6.69 -9.27 -18.90
CA THR A 220 -5.60 -9.16 -17.91
C THR A 220 -6.13 -8.79 -16.54
N TYR A 221 -7.02 -7.81 -16.48
CA TYR A 221 -7.47 -7.21 -15.23
C TYR A 221 -8.82 -7.73 -14.75
N GLY A 222 -9.61 -8.40 -15.60
CA GLY A 222 -11.00 -8.76 -15.30
C GLY A 222 -11.17 -9.65 -14.08
N ALA A 223 -10.26 -10.60 -13.85
CA ALA A 223 -10.29 -11.44 -12.64
C ALA A 223 -9.97 -10.61 -11.39
N GLY A 224 -8.94 -9.75 -11.47
CA GLY A 224 -8.56 -8.84 -10.38
C GLY A 224 -9.63 -7.80 -10.08
N ALA A 225 -10.30 -7.27 -11.12
CA ALA A 225 -11.43 -6.37 -10.98
C ALA A 225 -12.58 -7.04 -10.21
N ALA A 226 -12.95 -8.25 -10.60
CA ALA A 226 -14.00 -9.02 -9.93
C ALA A 226 -13.66 -9.31 -8.46
N TYR A 227 -12.41 -9.67 -8.17
CA TYR A 227 -11.93 -9.86 -6.79
C TYR A 227 -12.08 -8.59 -5.95
N ASN A 228 -11.59 -7.46 -6.45
CA ASN A 228 -11.64 -6.19 -5.73
C ASN A 228 -13.08 -5.65 -5.59
N ILE A 229 -13.95 -5.86 -6.57
CA ILE A 229 -15.40 -5.60 -6.45
C ILE A 229 -15.98 -6.42 -5.31
N GLY A 230 -15.62 -7.70 -5.19
CA GLY A 230 -16.02 -8.55 -4.07
C GLY A 230 -15.61 -7.98 -2.73
N ILE A 231 -14.35 -7.56 -2.58
CA ILE A 231 -13.84 -6.91 -1.35
C ILE A 231 -14.61 -5.60 -1.05
N CYS A 232 -14.84 -4.75 -2.05
CA CYS A 232 -15.60 -3.51 -1.87
C CYS A 232 -17.03 -3.78 -1.39
N LYS A 233 -17.75 -4.71 -2.05
CA LYS A 233 -19.11 -5.09 -1.69
C LYS A 233 -19.20 -5.71 -0.30
N MET A 234 -18.22 -6.54 0.08
CA MET A 234 -18.11 -7.09 1.43
C MET A 234 -18.02 -5.97 2.48
N ASN A 235 -17.18 -4.97 2.26
CA ASN A 235 -17.05 -3.82 3.16
C ASN A 235 -18.31 -2.95 3.22
N LEU A 236 -19.09 -2.89 2.15
CA LEU A 236 -20.39 -2.21 2.11
C LEU A 236 -21.52 -3.02 2.74
N GLY A 237 -21.28 -4.29 3.12
CA GLY A 237 -22.28 -5.20 3.65
C GLY A 237 -23.19 -5.83 2.60
N ASP A 238 -22.89 -5.66 1.30
CA ASP A 238 -23.56 -6.36 0.19
C ASP A 238 -22.93 -7.76 0.03
N TYR A 239 -23.21 -8.64 0.98
CA TYR A 239 -22.62 -9.98 1.00
C TYR A 239 -23.05 -10.83 -0.19
N ALA A 240 -24.30 -10.71 -0.65
CA ALA A 240 -24.77 -11.45 -1.82
C ALA A 240 -24.03 -11.00 -3.09
N GLY A 241 -23.91 -9.70 -3.31
CA GLY A 241 -23.16 -9.16 -4.43
C GLY A 241 -21.66 -9.45 -4.36
N ALA A 242 -21.10 -9.57 -3.15
CA ALA A 242 -19.69 -9.97 -2.94
C ALA A 242 -19.48 -11.43 -3.37
N VAL A 243 -20.37 -12.35 -2.98
CA VAL A 243 -20.31 -13.76 -3.40
C VAL A 243 -20.34 -13.90 -4.93
N GLU A 244 -21.22 -13.14 -5.61
CA GLU A 244 -21.30 -13.13 -7.08
C GLU A 244 -19.99 -12.61 -7.71
N ALA A 245 -19.42 -11.53 -7.16
CA ALA A 245 -18.18 -10.96 -7.66
C ALA A 245 -16.99 -11.91 -7.49
N PHE A 246 -16.85 -12.56 -6.33
CA PHE A 246 -15.84 -13.58 -6.11
C PHE A 246 -16.03 -14.82 -7.00
N ALA A 247 -17.25 -15.22 -7.27
CA ALA A 247 -17.54 -16.31 -8.22
C ALA A 247 -17.11 -15.93 -9.64
N THR A 248 -17.36 -14.69 -10.06
CA THR A 248 -16.89 -14.17 -11.36
C THR A 248 -15.36 -14.16 -11.43
N CYS A 249 -14.66 -13.84 -10.32
CA CYS A 249 -13.22 -13.93 -10.25
C CYS A 249 -12.71 -15.37 -10.50
N GLU A 250 -13.31 -16.36 -9.84
CA GLU A 250 -12.97 -17.78 -10.02
C GLU A 250 -13.25 -18.23 -11.47
N GLU A 251 -14.40 -17.86 -12.05
CA GLU A 251 -14.76 -18.19 -13.45
C GLU A 251 -13.78 -17.60 -14.47
N LYS A 252 -13.20 -16.43 -14.20
CA LYS A 252 -12.16 -15.79 -15.02
C LYS A 252 -10.75 -16.35 -14.76
N GLY A 253 -10.63 -17.38 -13.91
CA GLY A 253 -9.36 -18.04 -13.60
C GLY A 253 -8.49 -17.25 -12.60
N GLY A 254 -9.10 -16.35 -11.82
CA GLY A 254 -8.41 -15.66 -10.74
C GLY A 254 -8.08 -16.62 -9.59
N ASP A 255 -6.83 -16.62 -9.20
CA ASP A 255 -6.28 -17.38 -8.05
C ASP A 255 -5.66 -16.38 -7.08
N PHE A 256 -6.53 -15.70 -6.30
CA PHE A 256 -6.11 -14.70 -5.33
C PHE A 256 -6.14 -15.29 -3.93
N GLU A 257 -5.11 -14.97 -3.18
CA GLU A 257 -5.01 -15.35 -1.77
C GLU A 257 -6.25 -14.87 -0.99
N GLY A 258 -6.88 -15.79 -0.26
CA GLY A 258 -8.09 -15.52 0.49
C GLY A 258 -9.40 -15.45 -0.34
N LEU A 259 -9.39 -15.80 -1.62
CA LEU A 259 -10.59 -15.77 -2.47
C LEU A 259 -11.72 -16.62 -1.87
N TYR A 260 -11.43 -17.88 -1.57
CA TYR A 260 -12.44 -18.81 -1.03
C TYR A 260 -12.80 -18.44 0.41
N TYR A 261 -11.82 -18.03 1.21
CA TYR A 261 -12.08 -17.56 2.59
C TYR A 261 -13.05 -16.37 2.60
N ASN A 262 -12.75 -15.32 1.85
CA ASN A 262 -13.57 -14.11 1.80
C ASN A 262 -14.99 -14.41 1.25
N ARG A 263 -15.11 -15.25 0.21
CA ARG A 263 -16.40 -15.66 -0.31
C ARG A 263 -17.19 -16.49 0.69
N GLY A 264 -16.52 -17.40 1.40
CA GLY A 264 -17.10 -18.19 2.47
C GLY A 264 -17.62 -17.32 3.63
N VAL A 265 -16.85 -16.30 4.04
CA VAL A 265 -17.29 -15.33 5.05
C VAL A 265 -18.52 -14.55 4.57
N CYS A 266 -18.55 -14.10 3.33
CA CYS A 266 -19.72 -13.41 2.78
C CYS A 266 -20.95 -14.32 2.72
N ALA A 267 -20.78 -15.58 2.30
CA ALA A 267 -21.86 -16.56 2.27
C ALA A 267 -22.38 -16.87 3.71
N LEU A 268 -21.47 -16.99 4.69
CA LEU A 268 -21.81 -17.19 6.10
C LEU A 268 -22.62 -16.01 6.66
N LEU A 269 -22.18 -14.78 6.41
CA LEU A 269 -22.89 -13.57 6.84
C LEU A 269 -24.24 -13.39 6.11
N GLY A 270 -24.37 -13.95 4.91
CA GLY A 270 -25.61 -14.06 4.16
C GLY A 270 -26.47 -15.27 4.55
N GLU A 271 -26.08 -16.05 5.57
CA GLU A 271 -26.77 -17.26 6.06
C GLU A 271 -26.88 -18.39 4.99
N ASP A 272 -26.05 -18.35 3.94
CA ASP A 272 -25.90 -19.47 3.00
C ASP A 272 -24.83 -20.45 3.51
N TRP A 273 -25.22 -21.21 4.55
CA TRP A 273 -24.33 -22.14 5.25
C TRP A 273 -23.74 -23.22 4.35
N ALA A 274 -24.47 -23.62 3.31
CA ALA A 274 -24.01 -24.66 2.39
C ALA A 274 -22.88 -24.14 1.49
N LYS A 275 -23.05 -22.95 0.91
CA LYS A 275 -22.04 -22.31 0.08
C LYS A 275 -20.82 -21.90 0.90
N ALA A 276 -21.05 -21.38 2.11
CA ALA A 276 -19.98 -21.04 3.03
C ALA A 276 -19.11 -22.26 3.35
N ALA A 277 -19.73 -23.40 3.68
CA ALA A 277 -19.00 -24.64 3.98
C ALA A 277 -18.16 -25.12 2.79
N GLU A 278 -18.69 -25.11 1.56
CA GLU A 278 -17.96 -25.46 0.34
C GLU A 278 -16.71 -24.58 0.16
N ASP A 279 -16.84 -23.28 0.36
CA ASP A 279 -15.76 -22.32 0.19
C ASP A 279 -14.71 -22.45 1.31
N PHE A 280 -15.09 -22.66 2.56
CA PHE A 280 -14.15 -22.93 3.63
C PHE A 280 -13.40 -24.26 3.45
N GLU A 281 -14.05 -25.31 2.92
CA GLU A 281 -13.36 -26.56 2.56
C GLU A 281 -12.26 -26.32 1.53
N LYS A 282 -12.52 -25.49 0.50
CA LYS A 282 -11.50 -25.11 -0.50
C LYS A 282 -10.39 -24.27 0.12
N SER A 283 -10.72 -23.33 1.00
CA SER A 283 -9.74 -22.46 1.68
C SER A 283 -8.77 -23.28 2.54
N ILE A 284 -9.24 -24.30 3.25
CA ILE A 284 -8.40 -25.18 4.08
C ILE A 284 -7.35 -25.92 3.24
N GLU A 285 -7.63 -26.24 1.97
CA GLU A 285 -6.73 -27.00 1.11
C GLU A 285 -5.54 -26.20 0.57
N GLY A 286 -5.64 -24.84 0.49
CA GLY A 286 -4.63 -24.07 -0.22
C GLY A 286 -4.36 -22.64 0.23
N GLU A 287 -5.06 -22.14 1.26
CA GLU A 287 -4.96 -20.75 1.69
C GLU A 287 -4.37 -20.57 3.11
N PRO A 288 -3.89 -19.36 3.47
CA PRO A 288 -3.22 -19.13 4.75
C PRO A 288 -4.16 -19.13 5.97
N TYR A 289 -5.48 -18.97 5.77
CA TYR A 289 -6.47 -18.82 6.85
C TYR A 289 -7.07 -20.16 7.29
N VAL A 290 -6.23 -21.20 7.42
CA VAL A 290 -6.67 -22.59 7.63
C VAL A 290 -7.46 -22.75 8.92
N ASP A 291 -7.01 -22.15 10.01
CA ASP A 291 -7.64 -22.30 11.32
C ASP A 291 -8.97 -21.53 11.42
N ASP A 292 -9.00 -20.29 10.90
CA ASP A 292 -10.23 -19.51 10.80
C ASP A 292 -11.26 -20.18 9.87
N ALA A 293 -10.80 -20.73 8.75
CA ALA A 293 -11.65 -21.46 7.82
C ALA A 293 -12.21 -22.73 8.45
N ARG A 294 -11.44 -23.51 9.24
CA ARG A 294 -11.90 -24.68 9.98
C ARG A 294 -12.94 -24.31 11.04
N TYR A 295 -12.68 -23.22 11.77
CA TYR A 295 -13.63 -22.73 12.77
C TYR A 295 -14.98 -22.38 12.11
N ASN A 296 -14.95 -21.60 11.04
CA ASN A 296 -16.14 -21.19 10.33
C ASN A 296 -16.84 -22.37 9.63
N LEU A 297 -16.08 -23.35 9.11
CA LEU A 297 -16.62 -24.60 8.59
C LEU A 297 -17.41 -25.35 9.68
N GLY A 298 -16.85 -25.48 10.87
CA GLY A 298 -17.52 -26.09 12.02
C GLY A 298 -18.84 -25.38 12.34
N ILE A 299 -18.84 -24.04 12.35
CA ILE A 299 -20.08 -23.24 12.52
C ILE A 299 -21.10 -23.54 11.42
N CYS A 300 -20.67 -23.54 10.14
CA CYS A 300 -21.57 -23.82 9.01
C CYS A 300 -22.18 -25.22 9.09
N LYS A 301 -21.36 -26.24 9.43
CA LYS A 301 -21.85 -27.62 9.60
C LYS A 301 -22.83 -27.75 10.75
N MET A 302 -22.56 -27.05 11.87
CA MET A 302 -23.48 -27.03 13.04
C MET A 302 -24.81 -26.37 12.65
N GLN A 303 -24.83 -25.27 11.92
CA GLN A 303 -26.06 -24.60 11.49
C GLN A 303 -26.88 -25.45 10.52
N GLN A 304 -26.24 -26.34 9.79
CA GLN A 304 -26.87 -27.34 8.92
C GLN A 304 -27.31 -28.62 9.69
N GLU A 305 -27.17 -28.62 11.01
CA GLU A 305 -27.43 -29.81 11.89
C GLU A 305 -26.54 -31.03 11.58
N GLN A 306 -25.41 -30.80 10.86
CA GLN A 306 -24.38 -31.81 10.54
C GLN A 306 -23.38 -31.89 11.69
N TYR A 307 -23.86 -32.29 12.86
CA TYR A 307 -23.12 -32.19 14.15
C TYR A 307 -21.85 -33.04 14.17
N GLU A 308 -21.84 -34.22 13.57
CA GLU A 308 -20.66 -35.07 13.49
C GLU A 308 -19.54 -34.45 12.64
N GLU A 309 -19.90 -33.81 11.54
CA GLU A 309 -18.94 -33.09 10.69
C GLU A 309 -18.43 -31.82 11.40
N ALA A 310 -19.30 -31.10 12.11
CA ALA A 310 -18.90 -29.95 12.93
C ALA A 310 -17.91 -30.36 14.04
N ILE A 311 -18.18 -31.47 14.75
CA ILE A 311 -17.28 -32.04 15.77
C ILE A 311 -15.92 -32.36 15.15
N ALA A 312 -15.88 -32.96 13.97
CA ALA A 312 -14.64 -33.26 13.26
C ALA A 312 -13.84 -31.99 12.96
N ALA A 313 -14.47 -30.96 12.37
CA ALA A 313 -13.81 -29.68 12.04
C ALA A 313 -13.23 -28.98 13.29
N PHE A 314 -14.01 -28.90 14.38
CA PHE A 314 -13.50 -28.32 15.62
C PHE A 314 -12.41 -29.17 16.27
N THR A 315 -12.47 -30.51 16.12
CA THR A 315 -11.43 -31.39 16.66
C THR A 315 -10.11 -31.26 15.90
N GLU A 316 -10.17 -31.11 14.58
CA GLU A 316 -8.96 -30.84 13.78
C GLU A 316 -8.32 -29.49 14.15
N LEU A 317 -9.14 -28.47 14.48
CA LEU A 317 -8.66 -27.16 14.90
C LEU A 317 -8.00 -27.19 16.29
N ILE A 318 -8.65 -27.88 17.25
CA ILE A 318 -8.16 -27.94 18.64
C ILE A 318 -6.94 -28.88 18.74
N GLY A 319 -6.82 -29.84 17.86
CA GLY A 319 -5.89 -30.98 17.96
C GLY A 319 -6.43 -32.08 18.87
N ASP A 320 -5.89 -33.29 18.76
CA ASP A 320 -6.13 -34.34 19.71
C ASP A 320 -5.36 -34.01 20.98
N GLY A 321 -6.06 -33.79 22.10
CA GLY A 321 -5.63 -33.20 23.36
C GLY A 321 -4.25 -33.61 23.97
N GLU A 322 -3.53 -34.56 23.36
CA GLU A 322 -2.13 -34.91 23.70
C GLU A 322 -1.09 -34.05 22.94
N ALA A 323 -1.48 -33.44 21.81
CA ALA A 323 -0.57 -32.59 20.97
C ALA A 323 -0.62 -31.10 21.35
N ALA A 324 -1.62 -30.66 22.09
CA ALA A 324 -1.78 -29.25 22.47
C ALA A 324 -0.79 -28.81 23.57
N GLU A 325 -0.33 -29.74 24.43
CA GLU A 325 0.68 -29.44 25.46
C GLU A 325 2.09 -29.26 24.92
N GLU A 326 2.45 -29.86 23.75
CA GLU A 326 3.80 -29.71 23.14
C GLU A 326 3.97 -28.42 22.32
N LYS A 327 2.89 -27.81 21.81
CA LYS A 327 2.97 -26.55 21.03
C LYS A 327 2.94 -25.27 21.88
N ALA A 328 2.49 -25.36 23.13
CA ALA A 328 2.37 -24.22 24.03
C ALA A 328 3.72 -23.62 24.50
N ASP A 329 4.82 -24.36 24.37
CA ASP A 329 6.14 -23.95 24.87
C ASP A 329 6.99 -23.13 23.84
N GLU A 330 6.55 -22.95 22.58
CA GLU A 330 7.39 -22.31 21.55
C GLU A 330 6.92 -20.91 21.07
N ALA A 331 5.74 -20.38 21.49
CA ALA A 331 5.22 -19.12 20.96
C ALA A 331 4.70 -18.15 22.04
N GLU A 332 5.58 -17.32 22.60
CA GLU A 332 5.20 -16.27 23.58
C GLU A 332 4.56 -14.99 23.00
N THR A 333 4.36 -14.81 21.68
CA THR A 333 3.95 -13.53 21.07
C THR A 333 2.73 -13.55 20.14
N GLU A 334 2.22 -14.72 19.74
CA GLU A 334 0.99 -14.84 18.92
C GLU A 334 -0.20 -15.41 19.72
N ALA A 335 -0.03 -15.59 21.02
CA ALA A 335 -0.84 -16.47 21.86
C ALA A 335 -2.26 -15.98 22.19
N GLU A 336 -2.60 -14.70 22.08
CA GLU A 336 -3.91 -14.22 22.56
C GLU A 336 -5.04 -14.39 21.53
N GLU A 337 -4.78 -14.17 20.24
CA GLU A 337 -5.80 -14.36 19.18
C GLU A 337 -6.04 -15.85 18.90
N GLU A 338 -5.00 -16.66 18.83
CA GLU A 338 -5.07 -18.11 18.63
C GLU A 338 -5.78 -18.81 19.80
N LYS A 339 -5.54 -18.34 21.05
CA LYS A 339 -6.23 -18.83 22.24
C LYS A 339 -7.74 -18.62 22.18
N THR A 340 -8.20 -17.47 21.67
CA THR A 340 -9.62 -17.12 21.60
C THR A 340 -10.38 -18.00 20.59
N VAL A 341 -9.78 -18.30 19.44
CA VAL A 341 -10.35 -19.18 18.41
C VAL A 341 -10.48 -20.60 18.93
N ASN A 342 -9.47 -21.12 19.62
CA ASN A 342 -9.49 -22.45 20.22
C ASN A 342 -10.56 -22.57 21.31
N ASP A 343 -10.72 -21.58 22.18
CA ASP A 343 -11.73 -21.59 23.24
C ASP A 343 -13.15 -21.60 22.65
N GLY A 344 -13.43 -20.85 21.59
CA GLY A 344 -14.69 -20.90 20.85
C GLY A 344 -14.95 -22.27 20.21
N ALA A 345 -13.90 -22.92 19.70
CA ALA A 345 -14.02 -24.26 19.12
C ALA A 345 -14.40 -25.32 20.17
N TYR A 346 -13.85 -25.28 21.40
CA TYR A 346 -14.31 -26.11 22.50
C TYR A 346 -15.78 -25.88 22.82
N TYR A 347 -16.21 -24.63 22.89
CA TYR A 347 -17.59 -24.26 23.18
C TYR A 347 -18.56 -24.85 22.16
N TYR A 348 -18.34 -24.62 20.88
CA TYR A 348 -19.23 -25.09 19.81
C TYR A 348 -19.13 -26.61 19.61
N ARG A 349 -17.96 -27.22 19.83
CA ARG A 349 -17.84 -28.68 19.88
C ARG A 349 -18.67 -29.30 20.99
N ALA A 350 -18.67 -28.68 22.17
CA ALA A 350 -19.52 -29.10 23.28
C ALA A 350 -21.01 -29.03 22.94
N VAL A 351 -21.46 -27.97 22.28
CA VAL A 351 -22.83 -27.83 21.76
C VAL A 351 -23.19 -29.00 20.83
N CYS A 352 -22.32 -29.30 19.87
CA CYS A 352 -22.53 -30.38 18.90
C CYS A 352 -22.50 -31.77 19.60
N ARG A 353 -21.56 -32.00 20.52
CA ARG A 353 -21.49 -33.25 21.32
C ARG A 353 -22.76 -33.47 22.17
N ALA A 354 -23.26 -32.41 22.78
CA ALA A 354 -24.54 -32.50 23.55
C ALA A 354 -25.71 -32.86 22.61
N ALA A 355 -25.74 -32.31 21.38
CA ALA A 355 -26.79 -32.60 20.39
C ALA A 355 -26.71 -34.05 19.86
N THR A 356 -25.51 -34.64 19.76
CA THR A 356 -25.33 -36.04 19.31
C THR A 356 -25.41 -37.04 20.46
N GLY A 357 -25.53 -36.58 21.72
CA GLY A 357 -25.67 -37.42 22.91
C GLY A 357 -24.31 -37.82 23.52
N ASP A 358 -23.19 -37.31 23.08
CA ASP A 358 -21.89 -37.42 23.78
C ASP A 358 -21.84 -36.44 24.95
N LEU A 359 -22.60 -36.76 25.99
CA LEU A 359 -22.81 -35.88 27.15
C LEU A 359 -21.53 -35.69 27.97
N GLU A 360 -20.74 -36.75 28.13
CA GLU A 360 -19.47 -36.72 28.86
C GLU A 360 -18.44 -35.86 28.13
N GLY A 361 -18.35 -36.01 26.79
CA GLY A 361 -17.50 -35.18 25.97
C GLY A 361 -17.90 -33.70 26.00
N ALA A 362 -19.20 -33.41 26.00
CA ALA A 362 -19.70 -32.03 26.12
C ALA A 362 -19.34 -31.40 27.48
N VAL A 363 -19.45 -32.17 28.59
CA VAL A 363 -19.03 -31.71 29.93
C VAL A 363 -17.53 -31.39 29.95
N ALA A 364 -16.71 -32.23 29.32
CA ALA A 364 -15.27 -32.02 29.24
C ALA A 364 -14.93 -30.71 28.51
N ASP A 365 -15.51 -30.50 27.33
CA ASP A 365 -15.25 -29.28 26.52
C ASP A 365 -15.75 -28.02 27.24
N TYR A 366 -16.95 -28.00 27.83
CA TYR A 366 -17.39 -26.84 28.61
C TYR A 366 -16.51 -26.60 29.83
N THR A 367 -15.90 -27.64 30.40
CA THR A 367 -14.97 -27.49 31.53
C THR A 367 -13.73 -26.73 31.09
N VAL A 368 -13.17 -27.03 29.89
CA VAL A 368 -12.07 -26.27 29.30
C VAL A 368 -12.48 -24.82 29.13
N CYS A 369 -13.66 -24.53 28.55
CA CYS A 369 -14.14 -23.14 28.38
C CYS A 369 -14.20 -22.39 29.73
N ILE A 370 -14.62 -23.07 30.81
CA ILE A 370 -14.70 -22.50 32.17
C ILE A 370 -13.29 -22.25 32.73
N GLU A 371 -12.36 -23.18 32.56
CA GLU A 371 -10.97 -23.04 33.00
C GLU A 371 -10.23 -21.91 32.30
N HIS A 372 -10.56 -21.68 31.02
CA HIS A 372 -10.01 -20.57 30.20
C HIS A 372 -10.81 -19.27 30.37
N GLU A 373 -11.82 -19.24 31.23
CA GLU A 373 -12.69 -18.07 31.44
C GLU A 373 -13.46 -17.62 30.18
N TYR A 374 -13.64 -18.52 29.18
CA TYR A 374 -14.38 -18.24 27.96
C TYR A 374 -15.89 -18.34 28.18
N GLU A 375 -16.62 -17.27 27.85
CA GLU A 375 -18.08 -17.20 27.97
C GLU A 375 -18.61 -17.81 29.27
N LEU A 376 -18.01 -17.48 30.42
CA LEU A 376 -18.19 -18.14 31.73
C LEU A 376 -19.64 -18.37 32.08
N ALA A 377 -20.47 -17.32 32.01
CA ALA A 377 -21.89 -17.47 32.41
C ALA A 377 -22.61 -18.47 31.51
N GLN A 378 -22.33 -18.41 30.20
CA GLN A 378 -22.95 -19.26 29.20
C GLN A 378 -22.41 -20.68 29.28
N SER A 379 -21.10 -20.85 29.47
CA SER A 379 -20.46 -22.17 29.61
C SER A 379 -20.97 -22.92 30.81
N TYR A 380 -21.08 -22.27 31.98
CA TYR A 380 -21.74 -22.88 33.15
C TYR A 380 -23.19 -23.22 32.87
N TYR A 381 -23.95 -22.33 32.23
CA TYR A 381 -25.36 -22.60 31.94
C TYR A 381 -25.53 -23.81 31.03
N GLN A 382 -24.78 -23.88 29.95
CA GLN A 382 -24.86 -24.98 29.00
C GLN A 382 -24.40 -26.30 29.64
N ARG A 383 -23.31 -26.31 30.44
CA ARG A 383 -22.86 -27.48 31.16
C ARG A 383 -23.93 -27.98 32.16
N ALA A 384 -24.64 -27.05 32.82
CA ALA A 384 -25.76 -27.39 33.68
C ALA A 384 -26.89 -28.09 32.91
N GLN A 385 -27.19 -27.68 31.67
CA GLN A 385 -28.19 -28.38 30.85
C GLN A 385 -27.74 -29.80 30.49
N VAL A 386 -26.45 -30.01 30.25
CA VAL A 386 -25.91 -31.38 30.05
C VAL A 386 -26.03 -32.23 31.29
N TYR A 387 -25.76 -31.68 32.49
CA TYR A 387 -25.95 -32.38 33.75
C TYR A 387 -27.43 -32.78 34.01
N VAL A 388 -28.41 -31.99 33.52
CA VAL A 388 -29.83 -32.41 33.53
C VAL A 388 -30.03 -33.72 32.75
N ALA A 389 -29.44 -33.83 31.57
CA ALA A 389 -29.57 -35.02 30.73
C ALA A 389 -28.83 -36.22 31.33
N LEU A 390 -27.73 -36.01 32.07
CA LEU A 390 -27.00 -37.01 32.80
C LEU A 390 -27.71 -37.42 34.14
N GLY A 391 -28.70 -36.66 34.60
CA GLY A 391 -29.37 -36.86 35.89
C GLY A 391 -28.55 -36.43 37.12
N ASP A 392 -27.49 -35.64 36.92
CA ASP A 392 -26.61 -35.13 37.96
C ASP A 392 -27.11 -33.78 38.50
N THR A 393 -28.02 -33.86 39.45
CA THR A 393 -28.67 -32.69 40.05
C THR A 393 -27.72 -31.86 40.92
N GLU A 394 -26.67 -32.45 41.48
CA GLU A 394 -25.73 -31.75 42.34
C GLU A 394 -24.86 -30.78 41.48
N ASN A 395 -24.20 -31.27 40.43
CA ASN A 395 -23.41 -30.46 39.52
C ASN A 395 -24.26 -29.47 38.73
N GLN A 396 -25.50 -29.86 38.34
CA GLN A 396 -26.46 -28.94 37.74
C GLN A 396 -26.68 -27.69 38.58
N ASN A 397 -27.03 -27.88 39.86
CA ASN A 397 -27.35 -26.78 40.79
C ASN A 397 -26.11 -25.89 41.04
N SER A 398 -24.94 -26.49 41.16
CA SER A 398 -23.67 -25.77 41.29
C SER A 398 -23.41 -24.86 40.10
N ASP A 399 -23.55 -25.39 38.89
CA ASP A 399 -23.30 -24.64 37.64
C ASP A 399 -24.34 -23.54 37.38
N LEU A 400 -25.62 -23.79 37.72
CA LEU A 400 -26.64 -22.73 37.62
C LEU A 400 -26.34 -21.55 38.57
N GLN A 401 -25.84 -21.84 39.79
CA GLN A 401 -25.43 -20.78 40.72
C GLN A 401 -24.21 -20.01 40.19
N ALA A 402 -23.24 -20.72 39.63
CA ALA A 402 -22.06 -20.09 39.00
C ALA A 402 -22.46 -19.25 37.81
N SER A 403 -23.31 -19.74 36.91
CA SER A 403 -23.82 -18.98 35.77
C SER A 403 -24.47 -17.67 36.21
N LEU A 404 -25.34 -17.69 37.21
CA LEU A 404 -25.97 -16.48 37.76
C LEU A 404 -24.95 -15.49 38.36
N LYS A 405 -23.88 -15.99 38.96
CA LYS A 405 -22.82 -15.15 39.53
C LYS A 405 -22.05 -14.37 38.43
N TYR A 406 -21.85 -14.98 37.28
CA TYR A 406 -21.08 -14.41 36.18
C TYR A 406 -21.95 -13.70 35.11
N ALA A 407 -23.28 -13.80 35.18
CA ALA A 407 -24.22 -13.16 34.27
C ALA A 407 -24.49 -11.66 34.56
N GLY A 408 -23.94 -11.11 35.63
CA GLY A 408 -24.10 -9.71 36.05
C GLY A 408 -22.82 -8.98 36.04
#